data_f94c688420dc5603b4bb9106d1de6ff5
#
_entry.id   f94c688420dc5603b4bb9106d1de6ff5
#
_cell.length_a   1.000
_cell.length_b   1.000
_cell.length_c   1.000
_cell.angle_alpha   90.00
_cell.angle_beta   90.00
_cell.angle_gamma   90.00
#
_symmetry.space_group_name_H-M   'P 1'
#
loop_
_entity.id
_entity.type
_entity.pdbx_description
1 polymer ?
#
loop_
_entity_poly.entity_id
_entity_poly.type
_entity_poly.pdbx_seq_one_letter_code
_entity_poly.pdbx_strand_id
1 'polypeptide(L)'
;QELAIVFPERVRSLTSIMSTTGNPKLPGPTREASALLLAAPVTERDAFIERFVQTWKLLRVGSFPQDEALDRERAIRTFERGLHPAGVSRQLRAILASGSRKERLAAVKAPTLVIHGDVDPLVRPEAGKDTAASIPGAKLVMVEGMGHALPIALWPQIIDAIDTHAHRTGVR
;
A
#
# COMPACT_ATOMS: atom_id res chain seq x y z
N GLN A 1 -10.98 -0.48 -3.74
CA GLN A 1 -11.92 0.62 -3.45
C GLN A 1 -12.85 0.90 -4.63
N GLU A 2 -12.33 1.12 -5.84
CA GLU A 2 -13.16 1.35 -7.05
C GLU A 2 -14.08 0.17 -7.34
N LEU A 3 -13.59 -1.05 -7.19
CA LEU A 3 -14.42 -2.23 -7.41
C LEU A 3 -15.59 -2.31 -6.43
N ALA A 4 -15.35 -2.01 -5.15
CA ALA A 4 -16.40 -1.98 -4.13
C ALA A 4 -17.42 -0.86 -4.32
N ILE A 5 -17.02 0.25 -4.94
CA ILE A 5 -17.90 1.36 -5.29
C ILE A 5 -18.76 1.04 -6.51
N VAL A 6 -18.14 0.51 -7.57
CA VAL A 6 -18.80 0.37 -8.89
C VAL A 6 -19.57 -0.93 -9.00
N PHE A 7 -19.10 -2.01 -8.35
CA PHE A 7 -19.68 -3.35 -8.39
C PHE A 7 -19.87 -3.92 -6.98
N PRO A 8 -20.69 -3.27 -6.13
CA PRO A 8 -20.83 -3.65 -4.73
C PRO A 8 -21.30 -5.09 -4.53
N GLU A 9 -22.09 -5.63 -5.46
CA GLU A 9 -22.57 -7.02 -5.43
C GLU A 9 -21.47 -8.07 -5.72
N ARG A 10 -20.32 -7.63 -6.25
CA ARG A 10 -19.16 -8.48 -6.54
C ARG A 10 -18.15 -8.52 -5.38
N VAL A 11 -18.30 -7.62 -4.40
CA VAL A 11 -17.35 -7.49 -3.29
C VAL A 11 -18.00 -7.93 -2.00
N ARG A 12 -17.57 -9.08 -1.47
CA ARG A 12 -18.05 -9.65 -0.23
C ARG A 12 -17.40 -9.03 1.01
N SER A 13 -16.14 -8.67 0.90
CA SER A 13 -15.37 -7.92 1.91
C SER A 13 -14.29 -7.09 1.24
N LEU A 14 -13.87 -6.01 1.89
CA LEU A 14 -12.77 -5.16 1.44
C LEU A 14 -11.69 -5.12 2.51
N THR A 15 -10.45 -5.44 2.14
CA THR A 15 -9.27 -5.15 2.96
C THR A 15 -8.42 -4.13 2.23
N SER A 16 -8.26 -2.94 2.82
CA SER A 16 -7.47 -1.83 2.27
C SER A 16 -6.18 -1.70 3.07
N ILE A 17 -5.05 -2.03 2.45
CA ILE A 17 -3.74 -2.02 3.11
C ILE A 17 -2.89 -0.88 2.54
N MET A 18 -2.39 0.00 3.42
CA MET A 18 -1.47 1.11 3.10
C MET A 18 -1.92 1.93 1.88
N SER A 19 -3.22 2.18 1.77
CA SER A 19 -3.85 2.86 0.64
C SER A 19 -4.38 4.23 1.03
N THR A 20 -4.84 4.99 0.03
CA THR A 20 -5.39 6.35 0.19
C THR A 20 -6.75 6.47 -0.49
N THR A 21 -7.58 7.38 -0.03
CA THR A 21 -8.81 7.81 -0.71
C THR A 21 -8.53 8.65 -1.96
N GLY A 22 -7.30 9.13 -2.13
CA GLY A 22 -6.95 10.13 -3.13
C GLY A 22 -7.40 11.54 -2.77
N ASN A 23 -7.83 11.80 -1.54
CA ASN A 23 -8.20 13.13 -1.06
C ASN A 23 -7.00 14.09 -1.16
N PRO A 24 -7.08 15.18 -1.95
CA PRO A 24 -5.97 16.09 -2.16
C PRO A 24 -5.58 16.92 -0.93
N LYS A 25 -6.38 16.89 0.13
CA LYS A 25 -6.09 17.57 1.40
C LYS A 25 -5.18 16.74 2.32
N LEU A 26 -4.92 15.48 1.99
CA LEU A 26 -4.02 14.63 2.77
C LEU A 26 -2.56 15.02 2.52
N PRO A 27 -1.68 14.83 3.52
CA PRO A 27 -0.26 15.03 3.30
C PRO A 27 0.27 14.07 2.24
N GLY A 28 1.11 14.57 1.35
CA GLY A 28 1.83 13.77 0.38
C GLY A 28 2.92 12.91 1.03
N PRO A 29 3.64 12.11 0.24
CA PRO A 29 4.80 11.36 0.69
C PRO A 29 5.85 12.25 1.36
N THR A 30 6.72 11.67 2.19
CA THR A 30 7.90 12.41 2.68
C THR A 30 8.77 12.85 1.50
N ARG A 31 9.67 13.82 1.73
CA ARG A 31 10.58 14.32 0.72
C ARG A 31 11.42 13.19 0.11
N GLU A 32 11.92 12.30 0.97
CA GLU A 32 12.75 11.15 0.59
C GLU A 32 11.96 10.14 -0.24
N ALA A 33 10.73 9.79 0.19
CA ALA A 33 9.87 8.89 -0.56
C ALA A 33 9.44 9.49 -1.90
N SER A 34 9.16 10.80 -1.95
CA SER A 34 8.87 11.52 -3.20
C SER A 34 10.04 11.47 -4.17
N ALA A 35 11.27 11.66 -3.68
CA ALA A 35 12.47 11.60 -4.51
C ALA A 35 12.65 10.21 -5.15
N LEU A 36 12.31 9.13 -4.43
CA LEU A 36 12.34 7.77 -4.99
C LEU A 36 11.30 7.56 -6.10
N LEU A 37 10.07 8.03 -5.88
CA LEU A 37 8.99 7.91 -6.87
C LEU A 37 9.29 8.65 -8.17
N LEU A 38 9.97 9.79 -8.07
CA LEU A 38 10.27 10.66 -9.20
C LEU A 38 11.66 10.40 -9.80
N ALA A 39 12.43 9.46 -9.25
CA ALA A 39 13.76 9.14 -9.75
C ALA A 39 13.69 8.52 -11.14
N ALA A 40 14.67 8.88 -11.99
CA ALA A 40 14.80 8.29 -13.31
C ALA A 40 14.92 6.76 -13.22
N PRO A 41 14.30 6.02 -14.16
CA PRO A 41 14.41 4.57 -14.21
C PRO A 41 15.87 4.12 -14.32
N VAL A 42 16.21 3.05 -13.62
CA VAL A 42 17.50 2.37 -13.71
C VAL A 42 17.30 1.04 -14.42
N THR A 43 18.00 0.83 -15.50
CA THR A 43 17.86 -0.38 -16.36
C THR A 43 19.11 -1.27 -16.35
N GLU A 44 20.22 -0.77 -15.82
CA GLU A 44 21.42 -1.55 -15.61
C GLU A 44 21.23 -2.43 -14.37
N ARG A 45 21.63 -3.72 -14.45
CA ARG A 45 21.30 -4.76 -13.47
C ARG A 45 21.75 -4.44 -12.04
N ASP A 46 23.01 -4.12 -11.86
CA ASP A 46 23.58 -3.96 -10.53
C ASP A 46 23.09 -2.65 -9.89
N ALA A 47 22.99 -1.60 -10.69
CA ALA A 47 22.41 -0.34 -10.25
C ALA A 47 20.90 -0.47 -9.90
N PHE A 48 20.16 -1.33 -10.61
CA PHE A 48 18.77 -1.63 -10.28
C PHE A 48 18.67 -2.35 -8.93
N ILE A 49 19.53 -3.36 -8.70
CA ILE A 49 19.55 -4.13 -7.44
C ILE A 49 19.83 -3.19 -6.26
N GLU A 50 20.86 -2.37 -6.36
CA GLU A 50 21.18 -1.39 -5.31
C GLU A 50 20.06 -0.39 -5.07
N ARG A 51 19.49 0.15 -6.13
CA ARG A 51 18.33 1.07 -6.05
C ARG A 51 17.13 0.39 -5.37
N PHE A 52 16.84 -0.86 -5.70
CA PHE A 52 15.75 -1.63 -5.12
C PHE A 52 15.95 -1.81 -3.61
N VAL A 53 17.13 -2.22 -3.17
CA VAL A 53 17.46 -2.39 -1.76
C VAL A 53 17.31 -1.07 -1.00
N GLN A 54 17.86 0.03 -1.50
CA GLN A 54 17.74 1.34 -0.87
C GLN A 54 16.27 1.83 -0.81
N THR A 55 15.49 1.55 -1.84
CA THR A 55 14.07 1.88 -1.87
C THR A 55 13.31 1.15 -0.76
N TRP A 56 13.50 -0.17 -0.63
CA TRP A 56 12.80 -0.94 0.40
C TRP A 56 13.30 -0.62 1.82
N LYS A 57 14.58 -0.28 1.97
CA LYS A 57 15.13 0.21 3.24
C LYS A 57 14.41 1.49 3.70
N LEU A 58 14.18 2.43 2.79
CA LEU A 58 13.43 3.65 3.09
C LEU A 58 11.95 3.37 3.36
N LEU A 59 11.28 2.57 2.52
CA LEU A 59 9.86 2.30 2.65
C LEU A 59 9.52 1.47 3.90
N ARG A 60 10.45 0.62 4.33
CA ARG A 60 10.30 -0.24 5.52
C ARG A 60 10.72 0.47 6.80
N VAL A 61 10.98 1.78 6.77
CA VAL A 61 11.31 2.56 7.96
C VAL A 61 10.42 2.18 9.14
N GLY A 62 10.99 2.19 10.35
CA GLY A 62 10.24 1.87 11.56
C GLY A 62 10.96 0.84 12.44
N SER A 63 10.18 0.09 13.22
CA SER A 63 10.71 -0.75 14.32
C SER A 63 11.05 -2.18 13.89
N PHE A 64 10.75 -2.57 12.64
CA PHE A 64 10.94 -3.95 12.22
C PHE A 64 12.28 -4.18 11.53
N PRO A 65 12.88 -5.39 11.73
CA PRO A 65 14.15 -5.73 11.13
C PRO A 65 14.16 -5.59 9.61
N GLN A 66 15.24 -5.06 9.08
CA GLN A 66 15.53 -5.04 7.65
C GLN A 66 16.17 -6.37 7.24
N ASP A 67 15.76 -6.93 6.12
CA ASP A 67 16.38 -8.10 5.51
C ASP A 67 16.90 -7.71 4.12
N GLU A 68 18.12 -7.21 4.10
CA GLU A 68 18.77 -6.74 2.87
C GLU A 68 19.07 -7.91 1.92
N ALA A 69 19.39 -9.08 2.44
CA ALA A 69 19.65 -10.26 1.61
C ALA A 69 18.40 -10.69 0.85
N LEU A 70 17.25 -10.71 1.52
CA LEU A 70 15.96 -10.99 0.89
C LEU A 70 15.57 -9.90 -0.11
N ASP A 71 15.84 -8.63 0.18
CA ASP A 71 15.55 -7.54 -0.75
C ASP A 71 16.41 -7.65 -2.01
N ARG A 72 17.68 -8.03 -1.87
CA ARG A 72 18.58 -8.26 -2.99
C ARG A 72 18.11 -9.44 -3.86
N GLU A 73 17.70 -10.55 -3.24
CA GLU A 73 17.09 -11.68 -3.94
C GLU A 73 15.83 -11.28 -4.71
N ARG A 74 14.95 -10.51 -4.07
CA ARG A 74 13.74 -9.98 -4.72
C ARG A 74 14.06 -9.05 -5.88
N ALA A 75 15.08 -8.20 -5.74
CA ALA A 75 15.54 -7.32 -6.81
C ALA A 75 16.02 -8.12 -8.02
N ILE A 76 16.83 -9.16 -7.81
CA ILE A 76 17.30 -10.04 -8.88
C ILE A 76 16.13 -10.68 -9.60
N ARG A 77 15.21 -11.31 -8.88
CA ARG A 77 14.01 -11.92 -9.48
C ARG A 77 13.13 -10.92 -10.22
N THR A 78 13.04 -9.68 -9.72
CA THR A 78 12.28 -8.63 -10.39
C THR A 78 12.96 -8.22 -11.70
N PHE A 79 14.27 -8.06 -11.69
CA PHE A 79 15.05 -7.74 -12.88
C PHE A 79 14.93 -8.81 -13.96
N GLU A 80 15.07 -10.09 -13.57
CA GLU A 80 14.98 -11.26 -14.48
C GLU A 80 13.60 -11.42 -15.11
N ARG A 81 12.51 -11.00 -14.44
CA ARG A 81 11.16 -10.96 -15.03
C ARG A 81 10.99 -9.86 -16.09
N GLY A 82 11.94 -8.97 -16.21
CA GLY A 82 11.92 -7.85 -17.14
C GLY A 82 11.41 -6.55 -16.52
N LEU A 83 12.07 -5.47 -16.87
CA LEU A 83 11.73 -4.11 -16.45
C LEU A 83 10.85 -3.43 -17.50
N HIS A 84 9.80 -2.77 -17.04
CA HIS A 84 8.87 -2.04 -17.90
C HIS A 84 8.70 -0.58 -17.44
N PRO A 85 9.71 0.30 -17.61
CA PRO A 85 9.65 1.70 -17.12
C PRO A 85 8.43 2.46 -17.63
N ALA A 86 8.03 2.25 -18.89
CA ALA A 86 6.81 2.83 -19.43
C ALA A 86 5.54 2.34 -18.70
N GLY A 87 5.54 1.10 -18.18
CA GLY A 87 4.46 0.56 -17.34
C GLY A 87 4.36 1.31 -16.02
N VAL A 88 5.48 1.56 -15.36
CA VAL A 88 5.53 2.35 -14.10
C VAL A 88 4.96 3.75 -14.33
N SER A 89 5.36 4.42 -15.42
CA SER A 89 4.84 5.75 -15.75
C SER A 89 3.34 5.74 -16.06
N ARG A 90 2.82 4.69 -16.70
CA ARG A 90 1.37 4.52 -16.93
C ARG A 90 0.61 4.33 -15.61
N GLN A 91 1.14 3.51 -14.69
CA GLN A 91 0.56 3.30 -13.36
C GLN A 91 0.46 4.62 -12.59
N LEU A 92 1.54 5.39 -12.52
CA LEU A 92 1.54 6.68 -11.84
C LEU A 92 0.50 7.63 -12.44
N ARG A 93 0.43 7.73 -13.78
CA ARG A 93 -0.58 8.56 -14.45
C ARG A 93 -2.01 8.08 -14.15
N ALA A 94 -2.24 6.78 -14.10
CA ALA A 94 -3.56 6.23 -13.75
C ALA A 94 -3.95 6.58 -12.30
N ILE A 95 -3.01 6.50 -11.36
CA ILE A 95 -3.23 6.91 -9.97
C ILE A 95 -3.63 8.38 -9.89
N LEU A 96 -2.89 9.26 -10.58
CA LEU A 96 -3.18 10.70 -10.60
C LEU A 96 -4.53 11.02 -11.28
N ALA A 97 -4.83 10.33 -12.37
CA ALA A 97 -6.10 10.50 -13.11
C ALA A 97 -7.32 9.94 -12.35
N SER A 98 -7.13 8.97 -11.47
CA SER A 98 -8.21 8.39 -10.66
C SER A 98 -8.87 9.41 -9.72
N GLY A 99 -8.14 10.43 -9.28
CA GLY A 99 -8.65 11.47 -8.40
C GLY A 99 -9.09 10.97 -7.03
N SER A 100 -9.92 11.76 -6.36
CA SER A 100 -10.46 11.43 -5.04
C SER A 100 -11.65 10.48 -5.12
N ARG A 101 -11.61 9.44 -4.30
CA ARG A 101 -12.73 8.51 -4.07
C ARG A 101 -13.46 8.78 -2.76
N LYS A 102 -12.98 9.75 -1.97
CA LYS A 102 -13.43 9.99 -0.60
C LYS A 102 -14.95 10.01 -0.47
N GLU A 103 -15.60 10.87 -1.24
CA GLU A 103 -17.06 11.02 -1.21
C GLU A 103 -17.79 9.72 -1.61
N ARG A 104 -17.26 9.04 -2.64
CA ARG A 104 -17.83 7.81 -3.18
C ARG A 104 -17.69 6.61 -2.26
N LEU A 105 -16.70 6.62 -1.37
CA LEU A 105 -16.47 5.55 -0.39
C LEU A 105 -17.62 5.42 0.62
N ALA A 106 -18.41 6.47 0.84
CA ALA A 106 -19.61 6.42 1.66
C ALA A 106 -20.68 5.44 1.14
N ALA A 107 -20.63 5.08 -0.16
CA ALA A 107 -21.53 4.11 -0.77
C ALA A 107 -21.08 2.64 -0.63
N VAL A 108 -19.89 2.38 -0.10
CA VAL A 108 -19.36 1.02 0.08
C VAL A 108 -20.18 0.30 1.13
N LYS A 109 -20.76 -0.84 0.73
CA LYS A 109 -21.60 -1.70 1.59
C LYS A 109 -20.83 -2.88 2.15
N ALA A 110 -19.75 -3.28 1.46
CA ALA A 110 -18.93 -4.41 1.90
C ALA A 110 -18.27 -4.11 3.24
N PRO A 111 -18.33 -5.03 4.20
CA PRO A 111 -17.55 -4.93 5.42
C PRO A 111 -16.10 -4.63 5.09
N THR A 112 -15.52 -3.65 5.77
CA THR A 112 -14.20 -3.13 5.39
C THR A 112 -13.23 -3.18 6.57
N LEU A 113 -12.02 -3.67 6.28
CA LEU A 113 -10.84 -3.61 7.14
C LEU A 113 -9.80 -2.69 6.50
N VAL A 114 -9.32 -1.71 7.24
CA VAL A 114 -8.20 -0.86 6.84
C VAL A 114 -6.99 -1.19 7.71
N ILE A 115 -5.85 -1.52 7.09
CA ILE A 115 -4.58 -1.77 7.78
C ILE A 115 -3.57 -0.73 7.30
N HIS A 116 -2.91 -0.04 8.23
CA HIS A 116 -1.95 1.00 7.87
C HIS A 116 -0.83 1.10 8.91
N GLY A 117 0.39 1.39 8.45
CA GLY A 117 1.52 1.65 9.33
C GLY A 117 1.53 3.10 9.85
N ASP A 118 1.84 3.29 11.11
CA ASP A 118 1.82 4.62 11.72
C ASP A 118 3.04 5.50 11.37
N VAL A 119 4.08 4.88 10.77
CA VAL A 119 5.29 5.58 10.29
C VAL A 119 5.47 5.47 8.77
N ASP A 120 4.41 5.15 8.01
CA ASP A 120 4.45 5.02 6.55
C ASP A 120 4.94 6.32 5.89
N PRO A 121 6.09 6.31 5.19
CA PRO A 121 6.65 7.52 4.58
C PRO A 121 6.08 7.83 3.20
N LEU A 122 5.45 6.83 2.55
CA LEU A 122 4.97 6.93 1.18
C LEU A 122 3.48 7.32 1.13
N VAL A 123 2.64 6.55 1.81
CA VAL A 123 1.22 6.87 2.00
C VAL A 123 1.04 7.19 3.48
N ARG A 124 0.99 8.47 3.80
CA ARG A 124 0.99 8.93 5.19
C ARG A 124 -0.14 8.31 6.03
N PRO A 125 0.06 8.08 7.34
CA PRO A 125 -0.94 7.43 8.22
C PRO A 125 -2.33 8.06 8.18
N GLU A 126 -2.39 9.36 7.89
CA GLU A 126 -3.63 10.12 7.72
C GLU A 126 -4.51 9.54 6.59
N ALA A 127 -3.89 8.92 5.57
CA ALA A 127 -4.63 8.33 4.46
C ALA A 127 -5.38 7.06 4.88
N GLY A 128 -4.79 6.23 5.76
CA GLY A 128 -5.48 5.09 6.35
C GLY A 128 -6.65 5.52 7.23
N LYS A 129 -6.44 6.55 8.06
CA LYS A 129 -7.49 7.14 8.89
C LYS A 129 -8.62 7.73 8.05
N ASP A 130 -8.27 8.48 6.99
CA ASP A 130 -9.26 9.05 6.06
C ASP A 130 -10.04 7.95 5.32
N THR A 131 -9.37 6.87 4.91
CA THR A 131 -10.04 5.73 4.28
C THR A 131 -11.05 5.09 5.23
N ALA A 132 -10.66 4.78 6.46
CA ALA A 132 -11.56 4.21 7.44
C ALA A 132 -12.73 5.13 7.80
N ALA A 133 -12.48 6.43 7.94
CA ALA A 133 -13.52 7.41 8.24
C ALA A 133 -14.50 7.63 7.07
N SER A 134 -14.07 7.34 5.83
CA SER A 134 -14.89 7.52 4.63
C SER A 134 -15.81 6.34 4.32
N ILE A 135 -15.61 5.18 4.95
CA ILE A 135 -16.38 3.95 4.70
C ILE A 135 -17.21 3.61 5.94
N PRO A 136 -18.55 3.57 5.84
CA PRO A 136 -19.40 3.23 6.97
C PRO A 136 -19.06 1.89 7.60
N GLY A 137 -18.83 1.86 8.90
CA GLY A 137 -18.53 0.63 9.65
C GLY A 137 -17.14 0.03 9.41
N ALA A 138 -16.26 0.72 8.69
CA ALA A 138 -14.89 0.23 8.49
C ALA A 138 -14.11 0.12 9.80
N LYS A 139 -13.33 -0.94 9.93
CA LYS A 139 -12.40 -1.15 11.04
C LYS A 139 -11.02 -0.67 10.64
N LEU A 140 -10.35 0.05 11.53
CA LEU A 140 -8.97 0.51 11.33
C LEU A 140 -8.02 -0.23 12.27
N VAL A 141 -6.99 -0.81 11.69
CA VAL A 141 -5.83 -1.38 12.40
C VAL A 141 -4.62 -0.53 12.04
N MET A 142 -4.22 0.35 12.95
CA MET A 142 -2.94 1.06 12.87
C MET A 142 -1.86 0.19 13.49
N VAL A 143 -0.82 -0.12 12.71
CA VAL A 143 0.29 -0.97 13.15
C VAL A 143 1.46 -0.09 13.55
N GLU A 144 1.78 -0.11 14.84
CA GLU A 144 2.87 0.67 15.41
C GLU A 144 4.22 0.26 14.82
N GLY A 145 5.02 1.24 14.44
CA GLY A 145 6.36 1.05 13.86
C GLY A 145 6.38 0.44 12.46
N MET A 146 5.23 0.29 11.78
CA MET A 146 5.18 -0.21 10.40
C MET A 146 5.28 0.94 9.40
N GLY A 147 6.20 0.82 8.45
CA GLY A 147 6.32 1.70 7.28
C GLY A 147 5.42 1.25 6.12
N HIS A 148 5.83 1.58 4.88
CA HIS A 148 5.14 1.16 3.65
C HIS A 148 5.62 -0.21 3.17
N ALA A 149 5.57 -1.21 4.04
CA ALA A 149 5.92 -2.59 3.75
C ALA A 149 5.23 -3.53 4.73
N LEU A 150 5.22 -4.82 4.39
CA LEU A 150 4.71 -5.90 5.25
C LEU A 150 5.90 -6.73 5.77
N PRO A 151 6.54 -6.33 6.88
CA PRO A 151 7.63 -7.10 7.47
C PRO A 151 7.18 -8.51 7.84
N ILE A 152 8.05 -9.49 7.66
CA ILE A 152 7.74 -10.91 7.96
C ILE A 152 7.25 -11.08 9.41
N ALA A 153 7.85 -10.35 10.34
CA ALA A 153 7.45 -10.38 11.74
C ALA A 153 5.97 -10.00 11.99
N LEU A 154 5.36 -9.24 11.09
CA LEU A 154 3.94 -8.85 11.16
C LEU A 154 2.98 -9.79 10.42
N TRP A 155 3.50 -10.73 9.65
CA TRP A 155 2.61 -11.60 8.85
C TRP A 155 1.57 -12.35 9.70
N PRO A 156 1.90 -12.96 10.83
CA PRO A 156 0.89 -13.61 11.66
C PRO A 156 -0.25 -12.67 12.05
N GLN A 157 0.08 -11.47 12.54
CA GLN A 157 -0.89 -10.46 12.95
C GLN A 157 -1.76 -9.99 11.79
N ILE A 158 -1.15 -9.71 10.64
CA ILE A 158 -1.86 -9.20 9.45
C ILE A 158 -2.75 -10.28 8.85
N ILE A 159 -2.24 -11.52 8.76
CA ILE A 159 -3.01 -12.67 8.25
C ILE A 159 -4.21 -12.94 9.15
N ASP A 160 -4.03 -12.97 10.47
CA ASP A 160 -5.11 -13.17 11.44
C ASP A 160 -6.17 -12.07 11.33
N ALA A 161 -5.76 -10.81 11.19
CA ALA A 161 -6.69 -9.70 11.01
C ALA A 161 -7.52 -9.84 9.72
N ILE A 162 -6.89 -10.24 8.60
CA ILE A 162 -7.55 -10.45 7.31
C ILE A 162 -8.49 -11.67 7.40
N ASP A 163 -8.00 -12.77 7.94
CA ASP A 163 -8.75 -14.02 8.08
C ASP A 163 -10.00 -13.82 8.95
N THR A 164 -9.81 -13.24 10.14
CA THR A 164 -10.92 -12.89 11.04
C THR A 164 -11.95 -11.97 10.36
N HIS A 165 -11.48 -10.99 9.59
CA HIS A 165 -12.36 -10.09 8.85
C HIS A 165 -13.14 -10.84 7.78
N ALA A 166 -12.49 -11.68 6.98
CA ALA A 166 -13.11 -12.44 5.91
C ALA A 166 -14.15 -13.44 6.45
N HIS A 167 -13.84 -14.18 7.52
CA HIS A 167 -14.76 -15.16 8.13
C HIS A 167 -16.02 -14.50 8.72
N ARG A 168 -15.88 -13.36 9.39
CA ARG A 168 -17.04 -12.62 9.93
C ARG A 168 -18.01 -12.14 8.84
N THR A 169 -17.57 -12.06 7.61
CA THR A 169 -18.38 -11.62 6.45
C THR A 169 -18.97 -12.80 5.67
N GLY A 170 -18.83 -14.04 6.16
CA GLY A 170 -19.33 -15.23 5.50
C GLY A 170 -18.56 -15.60 4.21
N VAL A 171 -17.35 -15.08 4.04
CA VAL A 171 -16.44 -15.50 2.98
C VAL A 171 -15.77 -16.78 3.45
N ARG A 172 -16.26 -17.92 2.95
CA ARG A 172 -15.61 -19.24 3.06
C ARG A 172 -14.86 -19.53 1.78
#